data_bc05c2469f2bae13b8908264993a37fe
#
_entry.id   bc05c2469f2bae13b8908264993a37fe
#
_cell.length_a   1.000
_cell.length_b   1.000
_cell.length_c   1.000
_cell.angle_alpha   90.00
_cell.angle_beta   90.00
_cell.angle_gamma   90.00
#
_symmetry.space_group_name_H-M   'P 1'
#
loop_
_entity.id
_entity.type
_entity.pdbx_description
1 polymer ?
#
loop_
_entity_poly.entity_id
_entity_poly.type
_entity_poly.pdbx_seq_one_letter_code
_entity_poly.pdbx_strand_id
1 'polypeptide(L)'
;KKAFFVTDKDLIKFGVAAEIIKVFGENQIPYELYSDVKANPTIANVQNGVAAYKASGADFIVALGGGSSIDTAKGIGIVVNNPDFADVKSLEGVADTKHKAVPTFALPTTAGTAAEVTINYVIIDEDARKKMVCVDPNDIPAVAIVDPELMYSMPKRLTAATGMDALTHAIEI
;
A
#
# COMPACT_ATOMS: atom_id res chain seq x y z
N LYS A 1 1.05 -8.85 19.05
CA LYS A 1 0.62 -8.74 17.64
C LYS A 1 1.84 -8.54 16.76
N LYS A 2 1.83 -9.12 15.54
CA LYS A 2 2.92 -9.04 14.57
C LYS A 2 2.50 -8.16 13.40
N ALA A 3 3.37 -7.25 12.98
CA ALA A 3 3.17 -6.40 11.81
C ALA A 3 3.63 -7.11 10.52
N PHE A 4 2.90 -6.89 9.42
CA PHE A 4 3.38 -7.13 8.08
C PHE A 4 3.78 -5.80 7.48
N PHE A 5 5.08 -5.56 7.35
CA PHE A 5 5.62 -4.28 6.94
C PHE A 5 5.85 -4.24 5.44
N VAL A 6 4.98 -3.51 4.73
CA VAL A 6 5.00 -3.36 3.27
C VAL A 6 5.68 -2.04 2.91
N THR A 7 6.77 -2.11 2.13
CA THR A 7 7.50 -0.93 1.66
C THR A 7 8.27 -1.27 0.38
N ASP A 8 8.80 -0.29 -0.32
CA ASP A 8 9.64 -0.53 -1.48
C ASP A 8 11.14 -0.59 -1.15
N LYS A 9 11.92 -1.14 -2.08
CA LYS A 9 13.37 -1.33 -1.90
C LYS A 9 14.15 -0.03 -1.84
N ASP A 10 13.66 1.03 -2.46
CA ASP A 10 14.33 2.32 -2.47
C ASP A 10 14.20 3.00 -1.11
N LEU A 11 13.02 2.94 -0.47
CA LEU A 11 12.84 3.46 0.90
C LEU A 11 13.70 2.72 1.93
N ILE A 12 13.94 1.42 1.72
CA ILE A 12 14.89 0.66 2.54
C ILE A 12 16.32 1.19 2.29
N LYS A 13 16.72 1.29 1.03
CA LYS A 13 18.05 1.72 0.62
C LYS A 13 18.38 3.13 1.08
N PHE A 14 17.41 4.03 1.06
CA PHE A 14 17.58 5.43 1.46
C PHE A 14 17.37 5.68 2.96
N GLY A 15 17.08 4.62 3.74
CA GLY A 15 17.00 4.70 5.20
C GLY A 15 15.65 5.17 5.75
N VAL A 16 14.67 5.50 4.91
CA VAL A 16 13.34 5.94 5.38
C VAL A 16 12.63 4.80 6.13
N ALA A 17 12.72 3.57 5.62
CA ALA A 17 12.16 2.41 6.30
C ALA A 17 12.83 2.11 7.64
N ALA A 18 14.08 2.51 7.84
CA ALA A 18 14.82 2.28 9.08
C ALA A 18 14.19 3.01 10.27
N GLU A 19 13.58 4.17 10.07
CA GLU A 19 12.88 4.91 11.13
C GLU A 19 11.70 4.09 11.68
N ILE A 20 10.92 3.45 10.82
CA ILE A 20 9.80 2.61 11.24
C ILE A 20 10.29 1.31 11.90
N ILE A 21 11.35 0.71 11.34
CA ILE A 21 11.97 -0.49 11.94
C ILE A 21 12.50 -0.18 13.34
N LYS A 22 13.08 1.01 13.56
CA LYS A 22 13.51 1.47 14.86
C LYS A 22 12.33 1.54 15.85
N VAL A 23 11.21 2.13 15.44
CA VAL A 23 9.99 2.18 16.27
C VAL A 23 9.50 0.78 16.62
N PHE A 24 9.52 -0.17 15.68
CA PHE A 24 9.18 -1.56 15.97
C PHE A 24 10.10 -2.17 17.03
N GLY A 25 11.41 -1.94 16.90
CA GLY A 25 12.40 -2.45 17.86
C GLY A 25 12.23 -1.86 19.27
N GLU A 26 12.06 -0.54 19.38
CA GLU A 26 11.88 0.16 20.65
C GLU A 26 10.61 -0.27 21.39
N ASN A 27 9.56 -0.64 20.64
CA ASN A 27 8.29 -1.08 21.19
C ASN A 27 8.12 -2.61 21.19
N GLN A 28 9.16 -3.36 20.87
CA GLN A 28 9.15 -4.84 20.82
C GLN A 28 8.01 -5.41 19.94
N ILE A 29 7.73 -4.72 18.83
CA ILE A 29 6.73 -5.15 17.84
C ILE A 29 7.42 -6.08 16.84
N PRO A 30 7.13 -7.39 16.84
CA PRO A 30 7.64 -8.27 15.81
C PRO A 30 7.05 -7.92 14.45
N TYR A 31 7.84 -8.02 13.40
CA TYR A 31 7.38 -7.73 12.06
C TYR A 31 7.95 -8.70 11.01
N GLU A 32 7.27 -8.79 9.88
CA GLU A 32 7.75 -9.41 8.66
C GLU A 32 7.84 -8.34 7.58
N LEU A 33 9.01 -8.24 6.94
CA LEU A 33 9.24 -7.26 5.90
C LEU A 33 8.84 -7.81 4.53
N TYR A 34 7.96 -7.11 3.82
CA TYR A 34 7.62 -7.36 2.43
C TYR A 34 8.05 -6.18 1.56
N SER A 35 9.04 -6.38 0.70
CA SER A 35 9.62 -5.35 -0.14
C SER A 35 9.56 -5.64 -1.64
N ASP A 36 8.78 -6.64 -2.06
CA ASP A 36 8.51 -6.90 -3.48
C ASP A 36 7.39 -5.98 -3.98
N VAL A 37 7.59 -4.68 -3.78
CA VAL A 37 6.72 -3.61 -4.27
C VAL A 37 7.37 -2.99 -5.49
N LYS A 38 6.62 -2.91 -6.60
CA LYS A 38 7.02 -2.21 -7.81
C LYS A 38 6.33 -0.86 -7.93
N ALA A 39 6.99 0.07 -8.59
CA ALA A 39 6.28 1.24 -9.11
C ALA A 39 5.18 0.75 -10.05
N ASN A 40 3.92 1.15 -9.79
CA ASN A 40 2.73 0.54 -10.38
C ASN A 40 2.63 -0.97 -10.06
N PRO A 41 2.09 -1.33 -8.89
CA PRO A 41 2.06 -2.71 -8.42
C PRO A 41 1.28 -3.63 -9.36
N THR A 42 1.74 -4.86 -9.48
CA THR A 42 1.15 -5.86 -10.38
C THR A 42 0.29 -6.86 -9.62
N ILE A 43 -0.53 -7.61 -10.35
CA ILE A 43 -1.28 -8.75 -9.78
C ILE A 43 -0.33 -9.70 -9.05
N ALA A 44 0.82 -10.01 -9.64
CA ALA A 44 1.82 -10.88 -9.04
C ALA A 44 2.37 -10.34 -7.71
N ASN A 45 2.59 -9.01 -7.60
CA ASN A 45 3.01 -8.41 -6.33
C ASN A 45 1.97 -8.61 -5.22
N VAL A 46 0.70 -8.44 -5.54
CA VAL A 46 -0.40 -8.67 -4.57
C VAL A 46 -0.47 -10.14 -4.18
N GLN A 47 -0.46 -11.06 -5.15
CA GLN A 47 -0.55 -12.51 -4.89
C GLN A 47 0.63 -13.01 -4.03
N ASN A 48 1.86 -12.59 -4.36
CA ASN A 48 3.05 -12.90 -3.57
C ASN A 48 2.95 -12.33 -2.15
N GLY A 49 2.44 -11.10 -2.02
CA GLY A 49 2.22 -10.46 -0.75
C GLY A 49 1.17 -11.18 0.11
N VAL A 50 0.07 -11.65 -0.49
CA VAL A 50 -0.94 -12.48 0.21
C VAL A 50 -0.33 -13.77 0.73
N ALA A 51 0.48 -14.45 -0.08
CA ALA A 51 1.17 -15.66 0.34
C ALA A 51 2.15 -15.39 1.50
N ALA A 52 2.95 -14.33 1.39
CA ALA A 52 3.89 -13.91 2.42
C ALA A 52 3.18 -13.50 3.72
N TYR A 53 2.08 -12.74 3.62
CA TYR A 53 1.26 -12.37 4.79
C TYR A 53 0.76 -13.60 5.54
N LYS A 54 0.14 -14.54 4.82
CA LYS A 54 -0.37 -15.79 5.42
C LYS A 54 0.72 -16.62 6.07
N ALA A 55 1.89 -16.71 5.45
CA ALA A 55 3.04 -17.45 6.00
C ALA A 55 3.65 -16.75 7.23
N SER A 56 3.57 -15.43 7.31
CA SER A 56 4.15 -14.64 8.40
C SER A 56 3.42 -14.77 9.73
N GLY A 57 2.13 -15.09 9.70
CA GLY A 57 1.26 -15.06 10.88
C GLY A 57 1.07 -13.64 11.44
N ALA A 58 1.16 -12.62 10.61
CA ALA A 58 0.94 -11.23 11.00
C ALA A 58 -0.54 -10.95 11.28
N ASP A 59 -0.80 -9.94 12.13
CA ASP A 59 -2.15 -9.56 12.58
C ASP A 59 -2.65 -8.28 11.87
N PHE A 60 -1.73 -7.45 11.38
CA PHE A 60 -2.04 -6.17 10.76
C PHE A 60 -0.94 -5.78 9.76
N ILE A 61 -1.25 -4.83 8.90
CA ILE A 61 -0.32 -4.31 7.88
C ILE A 61 0.15 -2.91 8.29
N VAL A 62 1.43 -2.63 8.09
CA VAL A 62 2.00 -1.28 8.09
C VAL A 62 2.54 -1.02 6.70
N ALA A 63 1.97 -0.05 6.00
CA ALA A 63 2.36 0.31 4.64
C ALA A 63 3.10 1.64 4.64
N LEU A 64 4.39 1.62 4.28
CA LEU A 64 5.23 2.81 4.16
C LEU A 64 5.57 3.04 2.69
N GLY A 65 5.21 4.21 2.17
CA GLY A 65 5.59 4.57 0.80
C GLY A 65 4.60 5.48 0.11
N GLY A 66 4.78 5.64 -1.19
CA GLY A 66 3.81 6.33 -2.04
C GLY A 66 2.60 5.44 -2.37
N GLY A 67 1.78 5.90 -3.32
CA GLY A 67 0.58 5.15 -3.75
C GLY A 67 0.85 3.68 -4.05
N SER A 68 1.97 3.35 -4.71
CA SER A 68 2.28 1.95 -5.06
C SER A 68 2.43 1.02 -3.85
N SER A 69 3.08 1.46 -2.78
CA SER A 69 3.22 0.65 -1.56
C SER A 69 1.88 0.50 -0.85
N ILE A 70 1.10 1.59 -0.77
CA ILE A 70 -0.20 1.59 -0.11
C ILE A 70 -1.21 0.75 -0.92
N ASP A 71 -1.24 0.90 -2.24
CA ASP A 71 -2.11 0.11 -3.14
C ASP A 71 -1.78 -1.40 -3.07
N THR A 72 -0.48 -1.74 -3.02
CA THR A 72 -0.08 -3.13 -2.79
C THR A 72 -0.61 -3.66 -1.46
N ALA A 73 -0.48 -2.88 -0.38
CA ALA A 73 -0.94 -3.26 0.95
C ALA A 73 -2.46 -3.41 1.00
N LYS A 74 -3.21 -2.52 0.33
CA LYS A 74 -4.65 -2.61 0.17
C LYS A 74 -5.04 -3.91 -0.53
N GLY A 75 -4.47 -4.18 -1.71
CA GLY A 75 -4.75 -5.42 -2.44
C GLY A 75 -4.44 -6.68 -1.63
N ILE A 76 -3.34 -6.68 -0.87
CA ILE A 76 -3.02 -7.80 0.04
C ILE A 76 -4.09 -7.92 1.12
N GLY A 77 -4.40 -6.82 1.82
CA GLY A 77 -5.32 -6.82 2.95
C GLY A 77 -6.73 -7.25 2.59
N ILE A 78 -7.23 -6.79 1.44
CA ILE A 78 -8.59 -7.14 0.99
C ILE A 78 -8.70 -8.61 0.59
N VAL A 79 -7.72 -9.14 -0.17
CA VAL A 79 -7.71 -10.55 -0.60
C VAL A 79 -7.55 -11.51 0.59
N VAL A 80 -6.74 -11.16 1.60
CA VAL A 80 -6.55 -12.00 2.78
C VAL A 80 -7.87 -12.26 3.50
N ASN A 81 -8.71 -11.25 3.66
CA ASN A 81 -9.99 -11.35 4.37
C ASN A 81 -11.17 -11.71 3.45
N ASN A 82 -10.98 -11.66 2.14
CA ASN A 82 -11.98 -12.02 1.13
C ASN A 82 -11.39 -13.04 0.14
N PRO A 83 -11.22 -14.31 0.53
CA PRO A 83 -10.53 -15.31 -0.28
C PRO A 83 -11.25 -15.64 -1.60
N ASP A 84 -12.53 -15.31 -1.73
CA ASP A 84 -13.29 -15.44 -2.98
C ASP A 84 -12.71 -14.52 -4.09
N PHE A 85 -11.96 -13.49 -3.70
CA PHE A 85 -11.24 -12.57 -4.58
C PHE A 85 -9.74 -12.90 -4.73
N ALA A 86 -9.36 -14.16 -4.52
CA ALA A 86 -7.96 -14.61 -4.69
C ALA A 86 -7.47 -14.43 -6.13
N ASP A 87 -8.36 -14.47 -7.14
CA ASP A 87 -8.06 -13.92 -8.45
C ASP A 87 -8.16 -12.39 -8.39
N VAL A 88 -7.02 -11.73 -8.29
CA VAL A 88 -6.91 -10.27 -8.16
C VAL A 88 -7.61 -9.53 -9.32
N LYS A 89 -7.78 -10.15 -10.50
CA LYS A 89 -8.53 -9.57 -11.62
C LYS A 89 -10.00 -9.31 -11.27
N SER A 90 -10.57 -10.07 -10.35
CA SER A 90 -11.96 -9.90 -9.89
C SER A 90 -12.18 -8.66 -9.02
N LEU A 91 -11.11 -7.98 -8.60
CA LEU A 91 -11.20 -6.72 -7.85
C LEU A 91 -11.36 -5.48 -8.73
N GLU A 92 -11.28 -5.62 -10.07
CA GLU A 92 -11.42 -4.48 -10.98
C GLU A 92 -12.82 -3.87 -10.91
N GLY A 93 -12.88 -2.55 -10.87
CA GLY A 93 -14.13 -1.80 -10.68
C GLY A 93 -14.59 -1.82 -9.23
N VAL A 94 -15.89 -1.89 -9.01
CA VAL A 94 -16.47 -1.98 -7.66
C VAL A 94 -16.61 -3.44 -7.27
N ALA A 95 -15.75 -3.90 -6.37
CA ALA A 95 -15.80 -5.27 -5.87
C ALA A 95 -16.87 -5.41 -4.77
N ASP A 96 -17.64 -6.49 -4.81
CA ASP A 96 -18.64 -6.80 -3.76
C ASP A 96 -18.02 -7.65 -2.65
N THR A 97 -16.95 -7.15 -2.05
CA THR A 97 -16.30 -7.80 -0.91
C THR A 97 -17.20 -7.74 0.32
N LYS A 98 -17.12 -8.76 1.18
CA LYS A 98 -18.02 -8.90 2.34
C LYS A 98 -17.35 -8.51 3.65
N HIS A 99 -16.03 -8.53 3.68
CA HIS A 99 -15.25 -8.29 4.89
C HIS A 99 -14.28 -7.13 4.68
N LYS A 100 -14.09 -6.33 5.73
CA LYS A 100 -13.04 -5.31 5.75
C LYS A 100 -11.68 -5.95 5.52
N ALA A 101 -10.82 -5.24 4.84
CA ALA A 101 -9.41 -5.62 4.69
C ALA A 101 -8.74 -5.84 6.06
N VAL A 102 -7.59 -6.49 6.04
CA VAL A 102 -6.72 -6.54 7.21
C VAL A 102 -6.45 -5.12 7.72
N PRO A 103 -6.52 -4.86 9.04
CA PRO A 103 -6.24 -3.54 9.57
C PRO A 103 -4.91 -3.00 9.06
N THR A 104 -4.95 -1.90 8.31
CA THR A 104 -3.78 -1.29 7.67
C THR A 104 -3.51 0.09 8.26
N PHE A 105 -2.26 0.32 8.64
CA PHE A 105 -1.70 1.62 9.03
C PHE A 105 -0.90 2.13 7.85
N ALA A 106 -1.36 3.21 7.22
CA ALA A 106 -0.72 3.76 6.03
C ALA A 106 0.12 5.00 6.38
N LEU A 107 1.39 4.97 5.99
CA LEU A 107 2.37 6.04 6.20
C LEU A 107 2.83 6.54 4.83
N PRO A 108 2.20 7.57 4.26
CA PRO A 108 2.58 8.08 2.95
C PRO A 108 3.95 8.78 2.99
N THR A 109 4.77 8.52 1.97
CA THR A 109 6.04 9.24 1.73
C THR A 109 5.95 10.19 0.53
N THR A 110 4.77 10.35 -0.05
CA THR A 110 4.47 11.28 -1.15
C THR A 110 3.18 12.02 -0.86
N ALA A 111 3.09 13.28 -1.28
CA ALA A 111 1.88 14.08 -1.25
C ALA A 111 1.29 14.18 -2.67
N GLY A 112 0.30 13.38 -2.98
CA GLY A 112 -0.30 13.30 -4.33
C GLY A 112 -1.57 12.46 -4.32
N THR A 113 -1.45 11.15 -4.40
CA THR A 113 -2.56 10.21 -4.60
C THR A 113 -3.58 10.12 -3.46
N ALA A 114 -3.21 10.53 -2.25
CA ALA A 114 -4.01 10.33 -1.04
C ALA A 114 -4.51 8.89 -0.83
N ALA A 115 -3.73 7.89 -1.29
CA ALA A 115 -4.09 6.47 -1.21
C ALA A 115 -4.35 6.01 0.23
N GLU A 116 -3.77 6.69 1.21
CA GLU A 116 -3.93 6.43 2.64
C GLU A 116 -5.34 6.72 3.19
N VAL A 117 -6.17 7.47 2.45
CA VAL A 117 -7.53 7.86 2.86
C VAL A 117 -8.60 7.57 1.81
N THR A 118 -8.24 6.95 0.68
CA THR A 118 -9.18 6.67 -0.42
C THR A 118 -9.68 5.22 -0.40
N ILE A 119 -10.83 5.00 -1.05
CA ILE A 119 -11.38 3.67 -1.33
C ILE A 119 -10.76 3.04 -2.58
N ASN A 120 -9.98 3.81 -3.34
CA ASN A 120 -9.42 3.40 -4.63
C ASN A 120 -8.00 2.87 -4.44
N TYR A 121 -7.63 1.88 -5.24
CA TYR A 121 -6.27 1.41 -5.44
C TYR A 121 -6.08 0.91 -6.86
N VAL A 122 -4.84 0.95 -7.35
CA VAL A 122 -4.53 0.65 -8.76
C VAL A 122 -3.55 -0.50 -8.84
N ILE A 123 -3.94 -1.54 -9.58
CA ILE A 123 -3.11 -2.73 -9.84
C ILE A 123 -2.94 -2.90 -11.35
N ILE A 124 -1.74 -3.30 -11.78
CA ILE A 124 -1.45 -3.57 -13.19
C ILE A 124 -1.78 -5.02 -13.51
N ASP A 125 -2.64 -5.24 -14.48
CA ASP A 125 -2.73 -6.50 -15.20
C ASP A 125 -1.67 -6.51 -16.29
N GLU A 126 -0.57 -7.24 -16.04
CA GLU A 126 0.56 -7.32 -16.98
C GLU A 126 0.18 -8.06 -18.26
N ASP A 127 -0.71 -9.05 -18.18
CA ASP A 127 -1.17 -9.83 -19.33
C ASP A 127 -2.02 -8.97 -20.27
N ALA A 128 -2.98 -8.24 -19.70
CA ALA A 128 -3.86 -7.34 -20.45
C ALA A 128 -3.20 -5.97 -20.74
N ARG A 129 -2.02 -5.70 -20.16
CA ARG A 129 -1.29 -4.41 -20.26
C ARG A 129 -2.13 -3.21 -19.91
N LYS A 130 -2.95 -3.33 -18.85
CA LYS A 130 -3.84 -2.26 -18.41
C LYS A 130 -3.70 -1.98 -16.91
N LYS A 131 -4.06 -0.75 -16.54
CA LYS A 131 -4.28 -0.37 -15.15
C LYS A 131 -5.71 -0.77 -14.76
N MET A 132 -5.84 -1.60 -13.74
CA MET A 132 -7.11 -1.91 -13.10
C MET A 132 -7.33 -0.90 -11.98
N VAL A 133 -8.41 -0.16 -12.05
CA VAL A 133 -8.85 0.68 -10.94
C VAL A 133 -9.80 -0.17 -10.09
N CYS A 134 -9.40 -0.42 -8.87
CA CYS A 134 -10.19 -1.17 -7.89
C CYS A 134 -10.81 -0.18 -6.91
N VAL A 135 -12.08 -0.37 -6.58
CA VAL A 135 -12.86 0.54 -5.72
C VAL A 135 -13.58 -0.29 -4.66
N ASP A 136 -13.19 -0.11 -3.39
CA ASP A 136 -13.76 -0.90 -2.31
C ASP A 136 -13.78 -0.12 -0.98
N PRO A 137 -14.96 0.23 -0.43
CA PRO A 137 -15.06 0.90 0.87
C PRO A 137 -14.50 0.05 2.03
N ASN A 138 -14.41 -1.26 1.87
CA ASN A 138 -13.83 -2.16 2.88
C ASN A 138 -12.31 -2.07 2.95
N ASP A 139 -11.66 -1.36 2.02
CA ASP A 139 -10.21 -1.30 1.86
C ASP A 139 -9.59 0.02 2.34
N ILE A 140 -10.37 0.92 2.89
CA ILE A 140 -9.84 2.15 3.50
C ILE A 140 -8.91 1.77 4.66
N PRO A 141 -7.65 2.27 4.68
CA PRO A 141 -6.75 2.07 5.81
C PRO A 141 -7.40 2.46 7.14
N ALA A 142 -7.16 1.65 8.17
CA ALA A 142 -7.72 1.88 9.50
C ALA A 142 -7.14 3.16 10.14
N VAL A 143 -5.89 3.50 9.81
CA VAL A 143 -5.20 4.70 10.28
C VAL A 143 -4.32 5.23 9.16
N ALA A 144 -4.38 6.54 8.90
CA ALA A 144 -3.41 7.26 8.08
C ALA A 144 -2.51 8.09 8.99
N ILE A 145 -1.20 7.87 8.91
CA ILE A 145 -0.18 8.62 9.67
C ILE A 145 0.56 9.50 8.67
N VAL A 146 0.13 10.74 8.56
CA VAL A 146 0.71 11.72 7.63
C VAL A 146 1.79 12.51 8.36
N ASP A 147 3.03 12.03 8.26
CA ASP A 147 4.20 12.67 8.83
C ASP A 147 5.03 13.31 7.70
N PRO A 148 5.12 14.65 7.63
CA PRO A 148 5.87 15.33 6.59
C PRO A 148 7.37 15.02 6.63
N GLU A 149 7.93 14.58 7.75
CA GLU A 149 9.34 14.21 7.85
C GLU A 149 9.69 13.01 6.97
N LEU A 150 8.74 12.08 6.78
CA LEU A 150 8.89 10.94 5.88
C LEU A 150 8.98 11.35 4.39
N MET A 151 8.66 12.62 4.06
CA MET A 151 8.65 13.16 2.70
C MET A 151 9.89 14.03 2.40
N TYR A 152 10.70 14.41 3.40
CA TYR A 152 11.81 15.36 3.21
C TYR A 152 12.89 14.84 2.27
N SER A 153 13.11 13.54 2.21
CA SER A 153 14.10 12.93 1.33
C SER A 153 13.61 12.72 -0.11
N MET A 154 12.37 13.10 -0.41
CA MET A 154 11.78 12.89 -1.72
C MET A 154 12.53 13.68 -2.82
N PRO A 155 12.96 13.05 -3.92
CA PRO A 155 13.63 13.75 -5.02
C PRO A 155 12.74 14.86 -5.61
N LYS A 156 13.34 16.00 -5.96
CA LYS A 156 12.61 17.17 -6.51
C LYS A 156 11.70 16.83 -7.70
N ARG A 157 12.16 15.93 -8.58
CA ARG A 157 11.34 15.48 -9.73
C ARG A 157 10.09 14.74 -9.28
N LEU A 158 10.20 13.90 -8.25
CA LEU A 158 9.06 13.17 -7.69
C LEU A 158 8.12 14.13 -6.96
N THR A 159 8.66 15.07 -6.19
CA THR A 159 7.89 16.13 -5.53
C THR A 159 7.04 16.92 -6.54
N ALA A 160 7.64 17.32 -7.67
CA ALA A 160 6.91 18.02 -8.71
C ALA A 160 5.82 17.15 -9.36
N ALA A 161 6.13 15.88 -9.64
CA ALA A 161 5.18 14.95 -10.27
C ALA A 161 3.98 14.68 -9.36
N THR A 162 4.21 14.37 -8.08
CA THR A 162 3.14 14.11 -7.12
C THR A 162 2.35 15.37 -6.77
N GLY A 163 2.99 16.54 -6.71
CA GLY A 163 2.31 17.82 -6.54
C GLY A 163 1.37 18.17 -7.71
N MET A 164 1.79 17.85 -8.94
CA MET A 164 0.92 18.00 -10.13
C MET A 164 -0.24 17.00 -10.10
N ASP A 165 -0.03 15.80 -9.62
CA ASP A 165 -1.07 14.79 -9.41
C ASP A 165 -2.14 15.32 -8.43
N ALA A 166 -1.72 15.82 -7.27
CA ALA A 166 -2.62 16.45 -6.30
C ALA A 166 -3.39 17.65 -6.88
N LEU A 167 -2.72 18.51 -7.65
CA LEU A 167 -3.35 19.65 -8.31
C LEU A 167 -4.39 19.19 -9.35
N THR A 168 -4.07 18.16 -10.13
CA THR A 168 -5.00 17.57 -11.11
C THR A 168 -6.26 17.08 -10.42
N HIS A 169 -6.12 16.29 -9.36
CA HIS A 169 -7.27 15.85 -8.58
C HIS A 169 -8.11 17.02 -8.04
N ALA A 170 -7.47 18.08 -7.54
CA ALA A 170 -8.19 19.25 -7.02
C ALA A 170 -8.94 20.06 -8.09
N ILE A 171 -8.55 19.96 -9.37
CA ILE A 171 -9.21 20.64 -10.48
C ILE A 171 -10.35 19.81 -11.06
N GLU A 172 -10.27 18.49 -10.99
CA GLU A 172 -11.24 17.54 -11.56
C GLU A 172 -12.51 17.37 -10.69
N ILE A 173 -12.58 17.96 -9.50
CA ILE A 173 -13.72 17.85 -8.57
C ILE A 173 -14.89 18.73 -8.98
#